data_09312593a14a098b40b9f951568080b8
#
_entry.id   09312593a14a098b40b9f951568080b8
#
_cell.length_a   1.000
_cell.length_b   1.000
_cell.length_c   1.000
_cell.angle_alpha   90.00
_cell.angle_beta   90.00
_cell.angle_gamma   90.00
#
_symmetry.space_group_name_H-M   'P 1'
#
loop_
_entity.id
_entity.type
_entity.pdbx_description
1 polymer ?
#
loop_
_entity_poly.entity_id
_entity_poly.type
_entity_poly.pdbx_seq_one_letter_code
_entity_poly.pdbx_strand_id
1 'polypeptide(L)'
;DAMPWAAIRDADRPITLVMGDYYFFGDQPVGESAPAGPTLVWDRSVPTPEDLIIFQMLNPEKADSVIDQDQHYVTSGTLAAAFAIRTALRRDAVFRQRDLRLVSASQVTPEILTSTDVVYIGQMSGFSAILRDPMAQASSFRVDDSLVSMTDLPSGKQYRSDGIELLDEQISRRDYGYVARXXXXILIASLRDAGLKEMVDLALDGERLALLDSRTAGSPQGFEAFYQVRTLGSANLGATQLLARPLRSQGIWDKSAAVPEYRPIAVPTGNLR
;
A
#
# COMPACT_ATOMS: atom_id res chain seq x y z
N ASP A 1 24.38 -8.95 -2.01
CA ASP A 1 23.06 -8.89 -1.35
C ASP A 1 22.46 -7.52 -1.56
N ALA A 2 21.53 -7.45 -2.48
CA ALA A 2 20.95 -6.19 -2.92
C ALA A 2 19.79 -5.73 -2.02
N MET A 3 19.67 -4.42 -1.89
CA MET A 3 18.53 -3.76 -1.26
C MET A 3 17.22 -4.10 -2.01
N PRO A 4 16.05 -4.21 -1.36
CA PRO A 4 15.81 -3.90 0.04
C PRO A 4 16.05 -5.05 1.02
N TRP A 5 16.27 -6.27 0.51
CA TRP A 5 16.33 -7.49 1.32
C TRP A 5 17.53 -7.54 2.26
N ALA A 6 18.65 -6.89 1.89
CA ALA A 6 19.84 -6.85 2.72
C ALA A 6 19.54 -6.36 4.15
N ALA A 7 18.61 -5.43 4.31
CA ALA A 7 18.29 -4.85 5.60
C ALA A 7 17.69 -5.85 6.60
N ILE A 8 17.00 -6.87 6.07
CA ILE A 8 16.35 -7.87 6.93
C ILE A 8 17.04 -9.23 6.87
N ARG A 9 18.11 -9.35 6.07
CA ARG A 9 18.81 -10.64 5.89
C ARG A 9 19.47 -11.14 7.15
N ASP A 10 20.15 -10.24 7.86
CA ASP A 10 20.95 -10.59 9.03
C ASP A 10 20.15 -10.56 10.35
N ALA A 11 18.90 -10.14 10.29
CA ALA A 11 18.04 -10.14 11.46
C ALA A 11 17.46 -11.53 11.73
N ASP A 12 17.39 -11.90 13.01
CA ASP A 12 16.79 -13.17 13.43
C ASP A 12 15.35 -12.93 13.95
N ARG A 13 14.55 -12.23 13.15
CA ARG A 13 13.17 -11.86 13.49
C ARG A 13 12.23 -12.55 12.53
N PRO A 14 11.00 -12.89 12.95
CA PRO A 14 9.99 -13.34 12.00
C PRO A 14 9.76 -12.29 10.90
N ILE A 15 9.34 -12.74 9.73
CA ILE A 15 8.95 -11.84 8.62
C ILE A 15 7.44 -11.87 8.48
N THR A 16 6.81 -10.71 8.50
CA THR A 16 5.39 -10.59 8.24
C THR A 16 5.16 -9.94 6.87
N LEU A 17 4.62 -10.71 5.94
CA LEU A 17 4.16 -10.22 4.65
C LEU A 17 2.75 -9.65 4.85
N VAL A 18 2.59 -8.36 4.60
CA VAL A 18 1.34 -7.64 4.82
C VAL A 18 0.71 -7.33 3.46
N MET A 19 -0.46 -7.91 3.21
CA MET A 19 -1.23 -7.65 1.98
C MET A 19 -2.14 -6.44 2.18
N GLY A 20 -2.08 -5.48 1.27
CA GLY A 20 -3.06 -4.39 1.24
C GLY A 20 -4.48 -4.92 1.07
N ASP A 21 -5.40 -4.44 1.87
CA ASP A 21 -6.80 -4.89 1.83
C ASP A 21 -7.76 -3.71 1.96
N TYR A 22 -9.04 -4.00 1.74
CA TYR A 22 -10.10 -3.01 1.69
C TYR A 22 -11.28 -3.49 2.52
N TYR A 23 -11.78 -2.62 3.39
CA TYR A 23 -12.97 -2.86 4.18
C TYR A 23 -14.22 -2.57 3.34
N PHE A 24 -15.19 -3.48 3.39
CA PHE A 24 -16.50 -3.34 2.75
C PHE A 24 -17.59 -3.47 3.81
N PHE A 25 -18.56 -2.59 3.76
CA PHE A 25 -19.74 -2.67 4.60
C PHE A 25 -20.98 -2.95 3.75
N GLY A 26 -22.05 -3.37 4.37
CA GLY A 26 -23.32 -3.59 3.71
C GLY A 26 -24.16 -2.33 3.72
N ASP A 27 -24.78 -2.02 2.58
CA ASP A 27 -25.85 -1.00 2.49
C ASP A 27 -27.13 -1.72 2.14
N GLN A 28 -28.10 -1.70 3.06
CA GLN A 28 -29.39 -2.34 2.91
C GLN A 28 -30.51 -1.29 2.95
N PRO A 29 -30.86 -0.70 1.81
CA PRO A 29 -31.93 0.29 1.78
C PRO A 29 -33.22 -0.24 2.41
N VAL A 30 -33.89 0.60 3.15
CA VAL A 30 -35.15 0.25 3.82
C VAL A 30 -36.31 0.59 2.88
N GLY A 31 -37.24 -0.36 2.66
CA GLY A 31 -38.42 -0.13 1.82
C GLY A 31 -38.91 -1.39 1.16
N GLU A 32 -40.15 -1.32 0.62
CA GLU A 32 -40.83 -2.47 0.01
C GLU A 32 -40.12 -3.01 -1.25
N SER A 33 -39.33 -2.17 -1.91
CA SER A 33 -38.58 -2.55 -3.11
C SER A 33 -37.11 -2.88 -2.83
N ALA A 34 -36.71 -2.98 -1.56
CA ALA A 34 -35.32 -3.23 -1.19
C ALA A 34 -34.90 -4.66 -1.63
N PRO A 35 -33.67 -4.84 -2.09
CA PRO A 35 -33.17 -6.17 -2.42
C PRO A 35 -33.14 -7.08 -1.19
N ALA A 36 -33.09 -8.40 -1.41
CA ALA A 36 -33.19 -9.39 -0.35
C ALA A 36 -31.98 -9.44 0.58
N GLY A 37 -30.98 -8.62 0.39
CA GLY A 37 -29.81 -8.53 1.26
C GLY A 37 -29.01 -7.26 1.00
N PRO A 38 -28.03 -6.97 1.86
CA PRO A 38 -27.23 -5.77 1.73
C PRO A 38 -26.35 -5.80 0.47
N THR A 39 -26.19 -4.66 -0.16
CA THR A 39 -25.19 -4.45 -1.22
C THR A 39 -23.85 -4.12 -0.55
N LEU A 40 -22.80 -4.81 -0.94
CA LEU A 40 -21.46 -4.50 -0.43
C LEU A 40 -20.94 -3.20 -1.02
N VAL A 41 -20.52 -2.30 -0.17
CA VAL A 41 -20.04 -0.97 -0.55
C VAL A 41 -18.60 -0.81 -0.04
N TRP A 42 -17.74 -0.34 -0.92
CA TRP A 42 -16.43 0.19 -0.55
C TRP A 42 -16.50 1.71 -0.59
N ASP A 43 -16.13 2.34 0.52
CA ASP A 43 -16.04 3.79 0.60
C ASP A 43 -14.73 4.17 1.28
N ARG A 44 -13.92 4.94 0.58
CA ARG A 44 -12.60 5.34 1.09
C ARG A 44 -12.67 6.19 2.36
N SER A 45 -13.80 6.83 2.63
CA SER A 45 -14.00 7.59 3.86
C SER A 45 -14.35 6.70 5.05
N VAL A 46 -14.62 5.41 4.78
CA VAL A 46 -14.99 4.40 5.79
C VAL A 46 -14.01 3.21 5.65
N PRO A 47 -12.73 3.42 5.99
CA PRO A 47 -11.73 2.37 5.79
C PRO A 47 -11.72 1.28 6.87
N THR A 48 -12.47 1.45 7.96
CA THR A 48 -12.51 0.47 9.07
C THR A 48 -13.92 0.39 9.66
N PRO A 49 -14.22 -0.69 10.41
CA PRO A 49 -15.51 -0.75 11.15
C PRO A 49 -15.71 0.41 12.12
N GLU A 50 -14.64 0.91 12.73
CA GLU A 50 -14.72 2.07 13.63
C GLU A 50 -15.15 3.32 12.88
N ASP A 51 -14.64 3.50 11.65
CA ASP A 51 -15.04 4.62 10.79
C ASP A 51 -16.50 4.48 10.34
N LEU A 52 -17.00 3.25 10.21
CA LEU A 52 -18.42 3.04 9.90
C LEU A 52 -19.31 3.55 11.05
N ILE A 53 -18.91 3.33 12.30
CA ILE A 53 -19.64 3.88 13.45
C ILE A 53 -19.67 5.41 13.38
N ILE A 54 -18.53 6.01 13.08
CA ILE A 54 -18.45 7.47 12.92
C ILE A 54 -19.34 7.94 11.75
N PHE A 55 -19.31 7.21 10.64
CA PHE A 55 -20.17 7.51 9.49
C PHE A 55 -21.65 7.46 9.87
N GLN A 56 -22.08 6.43 10.61
CA GLN A 56 -23.48 6.31 11.08
C GLN A 56 -23.87 7.49 11.98
N MET A 57 -22.97 7.90 12.88
CA MET A 57 -23.21 9.05 13.78
C MET A 57 -23.37 10.36 13.01
N LEU A 58 -22.59 10.53 11.93
CA LEU A 58 -22.63 11.74 11.10
C LEU A 58 -23.77 11.72 10.08
N ASN A 59 -24.34 10.55 9.78
CA ASN A 59 -25.40 10.37 8.80
C ASN A 59 -26.55 9.56 9.42
N PRO A 60 -27.29 10.16 10.37
CA PRO A 60 -28.32 9.39 11.11
C PRO A 60 -29.42 8.82 10.21
N GLU A 61 -29.66 9.44 9.06
CA GLU A 61 -30.65 8.93 8.08
C GLU A 61 -30.22 7.64 7.40
N LYS A 62 -28.91 7.32 7.44
CA LYS A 62 -28.34 6.09 6.89
C LYS A 62 -27.96 5.06 7.97
N ALA A 63 -28.05 5.46 9.24
CA ALA A 63 -27.53 4.63 10.34
C ALA A 63 -28.16 3.23 10.37
N ASP A 64 -29.45 3.13 10.05
CA ASP A 64 -30.16 1.85 10.05
C ASP A 64 -29.96 1.03 8.78
N SER A 65 -29.47 1.65 7.70
CA SER A 65 -29.26 0.95 6.43
C SER A 65 -27.85 0.43 6.25
N VAL A 66 -26.85 1.01 6.92
CA VAL A 66 -25.46 0.57 6.77
C VAL A 66 -25.07 -0.38 7.93
N ILE A 67 -24.47 -1.50 7.56
CA ILE A 67 -24.23 -2.61 8.48
C ILE A 67 -22.80 -3.09 8.32
N ASP A 68 -22.10 -3.26 9.44
CA ASP A 68 -20.80 -3.92 9.45
C ASP A 68 -20.99 -5.41 9.09
N GLN A 69 -20.30 -5.84 8.03
CA GLN A 69 -20.31 -7.24 7.57
C GLN A 69 -19.00 -7.95 7.90
N ASP A 70 -18.08 -7.28 8.59
CA ASP A 70 -16.72 -7.79 8.84
C ASP A 70 -16.06 -8.32 7.55
N GLN A 71 -16.22 -7.59 6.45
CA GLN A 71 -15.75 -8.02 5.12
C GLN A 71 -14.52 -7.24 4.72
N HIS A 72 -13.42 -7.97 4.50
CA HIS A 72 -12.18 -7.41 4.01
C HIS A 72 -11.76 -8.14 2.72
N TYR A 73 -11.40 -7.39 1.71
CA TYR A 73 -11.04 -7.95 0.40
C TYR A 73 -9.62 -7.57 0.02
N VAL A 74 -8.89 -8.56 -0.48
CA VAL A 74 -7.56 -8.38 -1.06
C VAL A 74 -7.71 -8.54 -2.57
N THR A 75 -7.12 -7.65 -3.36
CA THR A 75 -7.18 -7.78 -4.82
C THR A 75 -6.41 -9.03 -5.27
N SER A 76 -6.83 -9.61 -6.39
CA SER A 76 -6.14 -10.77 -6.96
C SER A 76 -4.68 -10.45 -7.29
N GLY A 77 -4.40 -9.21 -7.72
CA GLY A 77 -3.04 -8.76 -7.99
C GLY A 77 -2.18 -8.74 -6.72
N THR A 78 -2.71 -8.22 -5.62
CA THR A 78 -2.01 -8.21 -4.34
C THR A 78 -1.75 -9.63 -3.84
N LEU A 79 -2.74 -10.51 -3.95
CA LEU A 79 -2.60 -11.91 -3.53
C LEU A 79 -1.50 -12.62 -4.34
N ALA A 80 -1.54 -12.47 -5.67
CA ALA A 80 -0.53 -13.07 -6.56
C ALA A 80 0.88 -12.54 -6.23
N ALA A 81 1.00 -11.24 -6.00
CA ALA A 81 2.25 -10.58 -5.61
C ALA A 81 2.80 -11.14 -4.30
N ALA A 82 1.93 -11.26 -3.28
CA ALA A 82 2.34 -11.79 -1.97
C ALA A 82 2.83 -13.24 -2.07
N PHE A 83 2.14 -14.07 -2.86
CA PHE A 83 2.58 -15.45 -3.08
C PHE A 83 3.90 -15.53 -3.85
N ALA A 84 4.14 -14.65 -4.82
CA ALA A 84 5.42 -14.60 -5.55
C ALA A 84 6.57 -14.26 -4.60
N ILE A 85 6.42 -13.21 -3.78
CA ILE A 85 7.43 -12.82 -2.78
C ILE A 85 7.64 -13.94 -1.76
N ARG A 86 6.56 -14.50 -1.22
CA ARG A 86 6.64 -15.60 -0.25
C ARG A 86 7.42 -16.79 -0.83
N THR A 87 7.11 -17.15 -2.07
CA THR A 87 7.78 -18.27 -2.75
C THR A 87 9.27 -17.99 -2.93
N ALA A 88 9.62 -16.78 -3.34
CA ALA A 88 11.03 -16.40 -3.51
C ALA A 88 11.78 -16.44 -2.18
N LEU A 89 11.20 -15.89 -1.10
CA LEU A 89 11.83 -15.92 0.22
C LEU A 89 12.00 -17.36 0.73
N ARG A 90 11.04 -18.25 0.48
CA ARG A 90 11.15 -19.67 0.88
C ARG A 90 12.23 -20.43 0.09
N ARG A 91 12.59 -19.97 -1.11
CA ARG A 91 13.68 -20.57 -1.91
C ARG A 91 15.05 -20.07 -1.49
N ASP A 92 15.12 -18.89 -0.90
CA ASP A 92 16.39 -18.32 -0.45
C ASP A 92 16.90 -19.06 0.80
N ALA A 93 18.19 -19.40 0.81
CA ALA A 93 18.78 -20.20 1.87
C ALA A 93 18.72 -19.53 3.26
N VAL A 94 18.77 -18.20 3.29
CA VAL A 94 18.74 -17.41 4.55
C VAL A 94 17.30 -17.30 5.06
N PHE A 95 16.39 -16.90 4.18
CA PHE A 95 15.00 -16.60 4.60
C PHE A 95 14.14 -17.84 4.84
N ARG A 96 14.47 -18.97 4.21
CA ARG A 96 13.63 -20.21 4.31
C ARG A 96 13.53 -20.73 5.74
N GLN A 97 14.50 -20.43 6.62
CA GLN A 97 14.49 -20.89 7.99
C GLN A 97 13.70 -19.97 8.94
N ARG A 98 13.35 -18.78 8.48
CA ARG A 98 12.66 -17.80 9.30
C ARG A 98 11.16 -18.07 9.33
N ASP A 99 10.51 -17.74 10.43
CA ASP A 99 9.05 -17.74 10.50
C ASP A 99 8.51 -16.68 9.54
N LEU A 100 7.68 -17.11 8.59
CA LEU A 100 7.16 -16.27 7.53
C LEU A 100 5.65 -16.26 7.59
N ARG A 101 5.07 -15.16 8.02
CA ARG A 101 3.63 -14.99 8.22
C ARG A 101 3.03 -14.15 7.10
N LEU A 102 1.76 -14.36 6.82
CA LEU A 102 0.99 -13.61 5.83
C LEU A 102 -0.27 -13.08 6.50
N VAL A 103 -0.45 -11.76 6.50
CA VAL A 103 -1.60 -11.11 7.13
C VAL A 103 -2.14 -10.00 6.19
N SER A 104 -3.39 -9.61 6.38
CA SER A 104 -3.92 -8.41 5.71
C SER A 104 -3.52 -7.14 6.47
N ALA A 105 -3.53 -6.00 5.78
CA ALA A 105 -3.11 -4.73 6.37
C ALA A 105 -4.00 -4.33 7.54
N SER A 106 -5.29 -4.68 7.49
CA SER A 106 -6.24 -4.46 8.59
C SER A 106 -5.88 -5.23 9.87
N GLN A 107 -5.11 -6.32 9.75
CA GLN A 107 -4.70 -7.16 10.89
C GLN A 107 -3.38 -6.71 11.51
N VAL A 108 -2.73 -5.70 10.96
CA VAL A 108 -1.43 -5.23 11.47
C VAL A 108 -1.63 -4.48 12.80
N THR A 109 -0.89 -4.89 13.80
CA THR A 109 -0.92 -4.29 15.14
C THR A 109 0.45 -3.66 15.45
N PRO A 110 0.53 -2.76 16.45
CA PRO A 110 1.81 -2.25 16.90
C PRO A 110 2.81 -3.33 17.31
N GLU A 111 2.29 -4.46 17.85
CA GLU A 111 3.14 -5.59 18.23
C GLU A 111 3.82 -6.21 16.99
N ILE A 112 3.08 -6.40 15.90
CA ILE A 112 3.65 -6.91 14.64
C ILE A 112 4.77 -5.97 14.16
N LEU A 113 4.53 -4.65 14.17
CA LEU A 113 5.51 -3.67 13.71
C LEU A 113 6.79 -3.66 14.56
N THR A 114 6.68 -3.96 15.86
CA THR A 114 7.85 -3.92 16.75
C THR A 114 8.58 -5.26 16.84
N SER A 115 7.89 -6.39 16.61
CA SER A 115 8.46 -7.72 16.82
C SER A 115 8.88 -8.45 15.53
N THR A 116 8.46 -7.98 14.36
CA THR A 116 8.75 -8.65 13.09
C THR A 116 9.36 -7.69 12.06
N ASP A 117 9.98 -8.24 11.04
CA ASP A 117 10.33 -7.49 9.84
C ASP A 117 9.10 -7.47 8.93
N VAL A 118 8.66 -6.29 8.55
CA VAL A 118 7.41 -6.12 7.81
C VAL A 118 7.68 -5.86 6.33
N VAL A 119 7.02 -6.61 5.47
CA VAL A 119 7.05 -6.41 4.02
C VAL A 119 5.61 -6.14 3.55
N TYR A 120 5.29 -4.90 3.28
CA TYR A 120 4.00 -4.53 2.70
C TYR A 120 3.99 -4.81 1.21
N ILE A 121 2.91 -5.42 0.73
CA ILE A 121 2.70 -5.77 -0.68
C ILE A 121 1.26 -5.37 -1.05
N GLY A 122 1.09 -4.41 -1.96
CA GLY A 122 -0.25 -4.01 -2.36
C GLY A 122 -0.33 -2.64 -3.00
N GLN A 123 -1.54 -2.26 -3.35
CA GLN A 123 -1.78 -0.89 -3.81
C GLN A 123 -1.68 0.07 -2.62
N MET A 124 -1.30 1.31 -2.90
CA MET A 124 -1.20 2.34 -1.86
C MET A 124 -2.55 2.65 -1.20
N SER A 125 -3.64 2.43 -1.93
CA SER A 125 -5.00 2.56 -1.39
C SER A 125 -5.35 1.50 -0.35
N GLY A 126 -4.58 0.41 -0.29
CA GLY A 126 -4.81 -0.69 0.67
C GLY A 126 -3.99 -0.60 1.97
N PHE A 127 -3.31 0.53 2.23
CA PHE A 127 -2.62 0.73 3.51
C PHE A 127 -3.63 0.89 4.65
N SER A 128 -3.41 0.19 5.74
CA SER A 128 -4.07 0.54 7.01
C SER A 128 -3.46 1.83 7.58
N ALA A 129 -4.17 2.51 8.46
CA ALA A 129 -3.70 3.77 9.05
C ALA A 129 -2.35 3.61 9.76
N ILE A 130 -2.16 2.48 10.46
CA ILE A 130 -0.92 2.22 11.21
C ILE A 130 0.31 2.11 10.29
N LEU A 131 0.12 1.78 9.01
CA LEU A 131 1.22 1.74 8.02
C LEU A 131 1.29 3.03 7.23
N ARG A 132 0.13 3.59 6.89
CA ARG A 132 0.03 4.78 6.02
C ARG A 132 0.64 6.01 6.67
N ASP A 133 0.33 6.24 7.96
CA ASP A 133 0.71 7.49 8.62
C ASP A 133 2.23 7.63 8.79
N PRO A 134 2.97 6.61 9.26
CA PRO A 134 4.43 6.70 9.29
C PRO A 134 5.04 6.87 7.88
N MET A 135 4.47 6.19 6.88
CA MET A 135 4.97 6.34 5.51
C MET A 135 4.70 7.73 4.94
N ALA A 136 3.55 8.31 5.26
CA ALA A 136 3.24 9.69 4.84
C ALA A 136 4.19 10.71 5.47
N GLN A 137 4.72 10.41 6.66
CA GLN A 137 5.71 11.26 7.33
C GLN A 137 7.12 11.07 6.73
N ALA A 138 7.46 9.85 6.33
CA ALA A 138 8.80 9.51 5.83
C ALA A 138 8.96 9.82 4.35
N SER A 139 7.94 9.54 3.55
CA SER A 139 8.00 9.67 2.11
C SER A 139 7.94 11.12 1.67
N SER A 140 8.65 11.43 0.60
CA SER A 140 8.52 12.70 -0.11
C SER A 140 7.41 12.66 -1.15
N PHE A 141 6.65 11.56 -1.22
CA PHE A 141 5.47 11.44 -2.08
C PHE A 141 4.19 11.48 -1.25
N ARG A 142 3.17 12.07 -1.81
CA ARG A 142 1.81 12.03 -1.24
C ARG A 142 0.84 11.44 -2.24
N VAL A 143 0.14 10.39 -1.84
CA VAL A 143 -0.99 9.85 -2.61
C VAL A 143 -2.16 10.82 -2.44
N ASP A 144 -2.80 11.20 -3.52
CA ASP A 144 -3.93 12.13 -3.45
C ASP A 144 -5.25 11.41 -3.08
N ASP A 145 -6.29 12.20 -2.87
CA ASP A 145 -7.58 11.68 -2.44
C ASP A 145 -8.26 10.80 -3.49
N SER A 146 -7.86 10.90 -4.76
CA SER A 146 -8.39 10.02 -5.80
C SER A 146 -7.81 8.60 -5.72
N LEU A 147 -6.68 8.43 -5.00
CA LEU A 147 -5.92 7.18 -4.87
C LEU A 147 -5.34 6.67 -6.19
N VAL A 148 -5.39 7.49 -7.25
CA VAL A 148 -4.86 7.13 -8.58
C VAL A 148 -3.72 8.05 -9.02
N SER A 149 -3.32 8.98 -8.17
CA SER A 149 -2.15 9.83 -8.45
C SER A 149 -1.31 10.06 -7.20
N MET A 150 -0.05 10.41 -7.45
CA MET A 150 0.93 10.76 -6.43
C MET A 150 1.57 12.08 -6.78
N THR A 151 1.80 12.91 -5.77
CA THR A 151 2.54 14.17 -5.91
C THR A 151 3.91 14.02 -5.28
N ASP A 152 4.95 14.34 -6.04
CA ASP A 152 6.31 14.50 -5.54
C ASP A 152 6.40 15.86 -4.84
N LEU A 153 6.47 15.84 -3.51
CA LEU A 153 6.38 17.08 -2.71
C LEU A 153 7.51 18.07 -3.00
N PRO A 154 8.78 17.63 -3.19
CA PRO A 154 9.85 18.58 -3.48
C PRO A 154 9.70 19.32 -4.81
N SER A 155 9.19 18.68 -5.85
CA SER A 155 9.03 19.30 -7.17
C SER A 155 7.61 19.78 -7.46
N GLY A 156 6.62 19.34 -6.68
CA GLY A 156 5.22 19.59 -6.94
C GLY A 156 4.65 18.82 -8.12
N LYS A 157 5.46 17.95 -8.74
CA LYS A 157 5.03 17.20 -9.93
C LYS A 157 4.04 16.09 -9.56
N GLN A 158 2.94 16.05 -10.27
CA GLN A 158 1.92 15.02 -10.10
C GLN A 158 2.08 13.92 -11.14
N TYR A 159 1.92 12.69 -10.69
CA TYR A 159 1.99 11.47 -11.51
C TYR A 159 0.65 10.75 -11.37
N ARG A 160 -0.09 10.64 -12.47
CA ARG A 160 -1.42 10.06 -12.47
C ARG A 160 -1.44 8.79 -13.29
N SER A 161 -1.96 7.70 -12.70
CA SER A 161 -2.22 6.45 -13.41
C SER A 161 -3.35 6.68 -14.44
N ASP A 162 -3.19 6.12 -15.63
CA ASP A 162 -4.19 6.25 -16.69
C ASP A 162 -5.46 5.42 -16.42
N GLY A 163 -5.45 4.60 -15.38
CA GLY A 163 -6.62 3.83 -14.95
C GLY A 163 -6.89 2.60 -15.80
N ILE A 164 -8.06 2.01 -15.56
CA ILE A 164 -8.55 0.84 -16.29
C ILE A 164 -9.65 1.24 -17.26
N GLU A 165 -9.82 2.53 -17.51
CA GLU A 165 -10.93 2.96 -18.37
C GLU A 165 -10.85 2.30 -19.76
N LEU A 166 -11.59 1.26 -19.80
CA LEU A 166 -12.34 0.65 -20.86
C LEU A 166 -11.71 0.41 -22.23
N LEU A 167 -11.55 -0.88 -22.49
CA LEU A 167 -11.97 -1.51 -23.73
C LEU A 167 -11.07 -1.36 -24.95
N ASP A 168 -10.02 -0.54 -24.91
CA ASP A 168 -9.08 -0.57 -26.00
C ASP A 168 -7.78 -1.24 -25.53
N GLU A 169 -7.66 -2.53 -25.80
CA GLU A 169 -6.46 -3.32 -25.48
C GLU A 169 -5.22 -2.84 -26.26
N GLN A 170 -5.42 -1.97 -27.24
CA GLN A 170 -4.34 -1.44 -28.07
C GLN A 170 -3.75 -0.14 -27.53
N ILE A 171 -4.37 0.45 -26.50
CA ILE A 171 -3.84 1.70 -25.92
C ILE A 171 -2.83 1.36 -24.82
N SER A 172 -1.60 1.90 -24.99
CA SER A 172 -0.60 1.82 -23.94
C SER A 172 -0.99 2.73 -22.78
N ARG A 173 -0.89 2.21 -21.56
CA ARG A 173 -1.27 2.91 -20.34
C ARG A 173 -0.10 3.03 -19.39
N ARG A 174 -0.14 4.06 -18.55
CA ARG A 174 0.84 4.29 -17.51
C ARG A 174 0.25 3.93 -16.16
N ASP A 175 1.03 3.22 -15.38
CA ASP A 175 0.79 3.05 -13.95
C ASP A 175 2.06 3.43 -13.21
N TYR A 176 2.02 3.43 -11.89
CA TYR A 176 3.18 3.84 -11.09
C TYR A 176 3.41 2.85 -9.96
N GLY A 177 4.68 2.51 -9.81
CA GLY A 177 5.15 1.62 -8.75
C GLY A 177 6.08 2.33 -7.80
N TYR A 178 6.15 1.82 -6.59
CA TYR A 178 6.91 2.42 -5.50
C TYR A 178 7.57 1.30 -4.69
N VAL A 179 8.86 1.41 -4.52
CA VAL A 179 9.63 0.52 -3.63
C VAL A 179 10.34 1.39 -2.61
N ALA A 180 10.19 1.04 -1.31
CA ALA A 180 10.85 1.79 -0.25
C ALA A 180 11.29 0.86 0.89
N ARG A 181 12.25 1.37 1.60
CA ARG A 181 12.67 0.71 2.82
C ARG A 181 12.72 1.75 3.93
N UNK A 182 12.09 1.56 4.98
CA UNK A 182 12.09 2.41 6.17
C UNK A 182 12.56 1.64 7.36
N UNK A 183 13.36 1.79 8.05
CA UNK A 183 13.88 1.11 9.20
C UNK A 183 13.69 -0.39 9.23
N UNK A 184 12.75 -1.06 9.55
CA UNK A 184 12.35 -2.40 9.54
C UNK A 184 11.28 -2.73 8.54
N UNK A 185 10.69 -1.75 7.80
CA UNK A 185 9.68 -1.95 6.80
C UNK A 185 10.21 -1.87 5.43
N ILE A 186 9.76 -2.91 4.57
CA ILE A 186 9.93 -2.89 3.12
C ILE A 186 8.55 -2.69 2.50
N LEU A 187 8.50 -1.82 1.51
CA LEU A 187 7.24 -1.50 0.81
C LEU A 187 7.41 -1.85 -0.67
N ILE A 188 6.56 -2.71 -1.17
CA ILE A 188 6.44 -3.07 -2.59
C ILE A 188 5.02 -2.67 -2.96
N ALA A 189 4.87 -1.47 -3.51
CA ALA A 189 3.56 -0.85 -3.64
C ALA A 189 3.35 -0.26 -5.03
N SER A 190 2.12 0.14 -5.30
CA SER A 190 1.75 0.73 -6.60
C SER A 190 0.47 1.55 -6.45
N LEU A 191 0.13 2.28 -7.49
CA LEU A 191 -1.20 2.90 -7.57
C LEU A 191 -2.25 1.87 -8.01
N ARG A 192 -1.87 0.95 -8.95
CA ARG A 192 -2.79 -0.09 -9.45
C ARG A 192 -2.04 -1.42 -9.62
N ASP A 193 -2.77 -2.49 -9.94
CA ASP A 193 -2.22 -3.86 -10.01
C ASP A 193 -1.09 -4.02 -11.05
N ALA A 194 -1.14 -3.29 -12.17
CA ALA A 194 -0.10 -3.37 -13.19
C ALA A 194 1.25 -2.90 -12.64
N GLY A 195 1.25 -1.79 -11.91
CA GLY A 195 2.43 -1.30 -11.22
C GLY A 195 2.93 -2.28 -10.17
N LEU A 196 2.01 -2.91 -9.44
CA LEU A 196 2.38 -3.85 -8.38
C LEU A 196 3.13 -5.06 -8.93
N LYS A 197 2.64 -5.65 -10.02
CA LYS A 197 3.31 -6.77 -10.67
C LYS A 197 4.76 -6.41 -11.02
N GLU A 198 4.95 -5.25 -11.63
CA GLU A 198 6.29 -4.80 -12.03
C GLU A 198 7.20 -4.55 -10.82
N MET A 199 6.65 -4.02 -9.72
CA MET A 199 7.44 -3.81 -8.49
C MET A 199 7.85 -5.13 -7.84
N VAL A 200 7.02 -6.16 -7.93
CA VAL A 200 7.37 -7.51 -7.48
C VAL A 200 8.50 -8.09 -8.36
N ASP A 201 8.36 -7.97 -9.68
CA ASP A 201 9.40 -8.45 -10.61
C ASP A 201 10.73 -7.74 -10.33
N LEU A 202 10.70 -6.43 -10.07
CA LEU A 202 11.88 -5.65 -9.69
C LEU A 202 12.45 -6.13 -8.35
N ALA A 203 11.61 -6.35 -7.35
CA ALA A 203 12.04 -6.77 -6.01
C ALA A 203 12.67 -8.17 -5.99
N LEU A 204 12.43 -8.96 -7.03
CA LEU A 204 12.98 -10.31 -7.18
C LEU A 204 14.15 -10.36 -8.18
N ASP A 205 14.48 -9.25 -8.82
CA ASP A 205 15.53 -9.19 -9.85
C ASP A 205 16.81 -8.58 -9.24
N GLY A 206 17.81 -9.43 -9.03
CA GLY A 206 19.08 -9.03 -8.41
C GLY A 206 19.84 -7.95 -9.17
N GLU A 207 19.78 -7.93 -10.51
CA GLU A 207 20.47 -6.92 -11.33
C GLU A 207 19.81 -5.55 -11.17
N ARG A 208 18.48 -5.51 -11.22
CA ARG A 208 17.71 -4.27 -11.03
C ARG A 208 17.87 -3.73 -9.62
N LEU A 209 17.92 -4.61 -8.62
CA LEU A 209 18.15 -4.22 -7.23
C LEU A 209 19.58 -3.68 -7.02
N ALA A 210 20.57 -4.27 -7.67
CA ALA A 210 21.95 -3.77 -7.60
C ALA A 210 22.05 -2.35 -8.20
N LEU A 211 21.33 -2.11 -9.29
CA LEU A 211 21.27 -0.77 -9.88
C LEU A 211 20.58 0.24 -8.95
N LEU A 212 19.49 -0.17 -8.31
CA LEU A 212 18.81 0.67 -7.31
C LEU A 212 19.75 0.98 -6.13
N ASP A 213 20.46 -0.03 -5.65
CA ASP A 213 21.41 0.11 -4.55
C ASP A 213 22.50 1.13 -4.89
N SER A 214 23.05 1.07 -6.10
CA SER A 214 24.07 2.02 -6.54
C SER A 214 23.57 3.47 -6.56
N ARG A 215 22.28 3.66 -6.85
CA ARG A 215 21.65 5.00 -6.90
C ARG A 215 21.24 5.53 -5.53
N THR A 216 21.10 4.64 -4.56
CA THR A 216 20.72 4.99 -3.19
C THR A 216 21.86 4.77 -2.20
N ALA A 217 23.06 4.52 -2.68
CA ALA A 217 24.25 4.29 -1.86
C ALA A 217 24.49 5.46 -0.90
N GLY A 218 24.79 5.14 0.35
CA GLY A 218 24.94 6.15 1.39
C GLY A 218 23.66 6.50 2.14
N SER A 219 22.57 5.78 1.88
CA SER A 219 21.32 5.96 2.60
C SER A 219 21.08 4.78 3.59
N PRO A 220 21.82 4.74 4.70
CA PRO A 220 21.75 3.60 5.62
C PRO A 220 20.39 3.46 6.32
N GLN A 221 19.66 4.55 6.45
CA GLN A 221 18.38 4.58 7.18
C GLN A 221 17.18 4.22 6.32
N GLY A 222 17.32 4.32 5.01
CA GLY A 222 16.23 3.99 4.11
C GLY A 222 16.25 4.77 2.80
N PHE A 223 15.47 4.28 1.88
CA PHE A 223 15.34 4.89 0.55
C PHE A 223 13.89 4.77 0.07
N GLU A 224 13.57 5.58 -0.92
CA GLU A 224 12.37 5.43 -1.73
C GLU A 224 12.73 5.51 -3.22
N ALA A 225 12.07 4.70 -4.03
CA ALA A 225 12.22 4.67 -5.46
C ALA A 225 10.86 4.61 -6.14
N PHE A 226 10.70 5.39 -7.18
CA PHE A 226 9.44 5.57 -7.88
C PHE A 226 9.62 5.26 -9.36
N TYR A 227 8.69 4.50 -9.90
CA TYR A 227 8.76 3.95 -11.26
C TYR A 227 7.50 4.25 -12.03
N GLN A 228 7.65 4.59 -13.31
CA GLN A 228 6.55 4.57 -14.26
C GLN A 228 6.54 3.22 -14.96
N VAL A 229 5.40 2.57 -14.93
CA VAL A 229 5.17 1.26 -15.57
C VAL A 229 4.30 1.48 -16.80
N ARG A 230 4.68 0.88 -17.90
CA ARG A 230 3.87 0.90 -19.13
C ARG A 230 3.24 -0.46 -19.36
N THR A 231 1.98 -0.44 -19.76
CA THR A 231 1.23 -1.66 -20.08
C THR A 231 0.52 -1.51 -21.43
N LEU A 232 0.22 -2.65 -22.03
CA LEU A 232 -0.64 -2.76 -23.20
C LEU A 232 -1.60 -3.92 -22.92
N GLY A 233 -2.86 -3.61 -22.71
CA GLY A 233 -3.79 -4.59 -22.16
C GLY A 233 -3.27 -5.13 -20.84
N SER A 234 -3.15 -6.45 -20.71
CA SER A 234 -2.61 -7.13 -19.52
C SER A 234 -1.07 -7.30 -19.55
N ALA A 235 -0.41 -6.93 -20.66
CA ALA A 235 1.03 -7.12 -20.81
C ALA A 235 1.80 -5.93 -20.23
N ASN A 236 2.79 -6.22 -19.38
CA ASN A 236 3.76 -5.21 -18.96
C ASN A 236 4.79 -5.00 -20.08
N LEU A 237 5.01 -3.74 -20.42
CA LEU A 237 6.02 -3.32 -21.40
C LEU A 237 7.30 -2.83 -20.73
N GLY A 238 7.37 -2.90 -19.40
CA GLY A 238 8.53 -2.53 -18.61
C GLY A 238 8.31 -1.30 -17.74
N ALA A 239 9.32 -1.00 -16.95
CA ALA A 239 9.31 0.13 -16.02
C ALA A 239 10.52 1.02 -16.22
N THR A 240 10.31 2.32 -16.03
CA THR A 240 11.36 3.33 -16.02
C THR A 240 11.43 3.93 -14.61
N GLN A 241 12.61 3.90 -14.00
CA GLN A 241 12.83 4.58 -12.73
C GLN A 241 12.78 6.09 -12.94
N LEU A 242 11.86 6.73 -12.25
CA LEU A 242 11.73 8.20 -12.32
C LEU A 242 12.57 8.88 -11.24
N LEU A 243 12.57 8.32 -10.04
CA LEU A 243 13.28 8.89 -8.89
C LEU A 243 13.80 7.77 -7.98
N ALA A 244 14.95 8.02 -7.36
CA ALA A 244 15.45 7.22 -6.24
C ALA A 244 16.17 8.18 -5.30
N ARG A 245 15.86 8.14 -4.01
CA ARG A 245 16.42 9.08 -3.04
C ARG A 245 16.34 8.53 -1.62
N PRO A 246 17.11 9.09 -0.67
CA PRO A 246 16.97 8.73 0.74
C PRO A 246 15.58 9.07 1.28
N LEU A 247 15.06 8.20 2.14
CA LEU A 247 13.86 8.48 2.94
C LEU A 247 14.24 9.34 4.16
N ARG A 248 13.34 10.20 4.56
CA ARG A 248 13.43 10.94 5.81
C ARG A 248 12.90 10.06 6.93
N SER A 249 13.73 9.14 7.42
CA SER A 249 13.28 8.16 8.40
C SER A 249 13.56 8.54 9.86
N GLN A 250 14.10 9.74 10.12
CA GLN A 250 14.38 10.16 11.50
C GLN A 250 13.09 10.32 12.30
N GLY A 251 13.00 9.57 13.38
CA GLY A 251 11.94 9.71 14.37
C GLY A 251 10.68 8.89 14.12
N ILE A 252 10.54 8.23 12.98
CA ILE A 252 9.28 7.52 12.66
C ILE A 252 8.99 6.38 13.64
N TRP A 253 10.02 5.66 14.08
CA TRP A 253 9.91 4.60 15.08
C TRP A 253 10.71 4.89 16.33
N ASP A 254 11.13 6.13 16.53
CA ASP A 254 11.88 6.54 17.70
C ASP A 254 10.92 6.75 18.88
N LYS A 255 10.98 5.85 19.86
CA LYS A 255 10.13 5.92 21.06
C LYS A 255 10.39 7.17 21.90
N SER A 256 11.53 7.82 21.72
CA SER A 256 11.88 9.06 22.42
C SER A 256 11.39 10.31 21.69
N ALA A 257 11.02 10.18 20.42
CA ALA A 257 10.52 11.31 19.65
C ALA A 257 9.12 11.72 20.13
N ALA A 258 8.86 13.01 20.15
CA ALA A 258 7.53 13.51 20.47
C ALA A 258 6.50 12.92 19.48
N VAL A 259 5.41 12.39 20.00
CA VAL A 259 4.33 11.86 19.17
C VAL A 259 3.85 13.00 18.27
N PRO A 260 3.86 12.84 16.94
CA PRO A 260 3.35 13.89 16.06
C PRO A 260 1.90 14.21 16.43
N GLU A 261 1.60 15.51 16.52
CA GLU A 261 0.25 15.93 16.83
C GLU A 261 -0.69 15.43 15.71
N TYR A 262 -1.62 14.58 16.09
CA TYR A 262 -2.60 14.05 15.13
C TYR A 262 -3.47 15.22 14.64
N ARG A 263 -3.35 15.53 13.38
CA ARG A 263 -4.27 16.47 12.72
C ARG A 263 -5.32 15.63 11.99
N PRO A 264 -6.56 15.64 12.49
CA PRO A 264 -7.62 14.94 11.77
C PRO A 264 -7.68 15.45 10.33
N ILE A 265 -7.80 14.54 9.39
CA ILE A 265 -8.05 14.93 8.00
C ILE A 265 -9.36 15.73 8.02
N ALA A 266 -9.29 16.98 7.62
CA ALA A 266 -10.51 17.81 7.52
C ALA A 266 -11.48 17.09 6.57
N VAL A 267 -12.59 16.65 7.11
CA VAL A 267 -13.66 16.07 6.29
C VAL A 267 -14.10 17.15 5.31
N PRO A 268 -13.96 16.97 4.01
CA PRO A 268 -14.45 17.99 3.09
C PRO A 268 -15.96 18.11 3.27
N THR A 269 -16.40 19.27 3.75
CA THR A 269 -17.82 19.62 3.72
C THR A 269 -18.20 19.95 2.28
N GLY A 270 -18.09 18.93 1.42
CA GLY A 270 -18.50 19.07 0.03
C GLY A 270 -20.01 18.86 -0.09
N ASN A 271 -20.68 19.85 -0.59
CA ASN A 271 -22.09 19.72 -0.98
C ASN A 271 -22.23 18.61 -2.01
N LEU A 272 -22.77 17.49 -1.59
CA LEU A 272 -23.32 16.52 -2.52
C LEU A 272 -24.61 17.11 -3.12
N ARG A 273 -24.50 17.74 -4.27
CA ARG A 273 -25.66 18.01 -5.12
C ARG A 273 -25.86 16.88 -6.11
#